data_e4b80c6adb1028497d7758e06535f969
#
_entry.id   e4b80c6adb1028497d7758e06535f969
#
_cell.length_a   1.000
_cell.length_b   1.000
_cell.length_c   1.000
_cell.angle_alpha   90.00
_cell.angle_beta   90.00
_cell.angle_gamma   90.00
#
_symmetry.space_group_name_H-M   'P 1'
#
loop_
_entity.id
_entity.type
_entity.pdbx_description
1 polymer ?
#
loop_
_entity_poly.entity_id
_entity_poly.type
_entity_poly.pdbx_seq_one_letter_code
_entity_poly.pdbx_strand_id
1 'polypeptide(L)'
;MYKALYRTWRPMSFDDVISQPHITETLQNQVRTGKTAHAYLFTGSRGTGKTTCARILAKAVNCPHAVNGNPCLQCDICKDADRGVLSDVVEIDAASNNSVEDIRDLREGTVYRPERCTYKIYIIDEVHMLSPSAWGALLKVMEEPPAYVKFILATTEMHKVPATILSRCQRFAFHRIRLEDIAARLRYIAEKEQIPLAEGADMQIARCADGGMRDAISLLDQCAAVSDGAITPEAVAASAGVAGRESLFRILEGVLQNHLSVALQEIDALYQCSKDMARLCEELTEQLRNMMLLRAGNVSETLLHCLPEELPRLRQMTNTVTMEQILRAISILQDCRERMQRNPGKRTELELALIRLTMPATVTVPVTNTQTAQQPISNLSTAASMQQQAVPVPQTTVPVASASSVPQDIRPVTQWADILEAYRNVNPAVSGSLAESDAYIRGNTLLIVAKNAFFLTLLKNHDNARSLGETVKQILGQEYKILAKCSAPAQAEQPPVQTLLQRAKDSNLETAVE
;
A
#
# COMPACT_ATOMS: atom_id res chain seq x y z
N MET A 1 26.81 18.87 21.30
CA MET A 1 26.39 17.74 20.45
C MET A 1 25.26 18.23 19.55
N TYR A 2 25.39 18.09 18.22
CA TYR A 2 24.37 18.53 17.27
C TYR A 2 23.06 17.77 17.50
N LYS A 3 21.94 18.48 17.53
CA LYS A 3 20.59 17.91 17.66
C LYS A 3 19.79 18.26 16.40
N ALA A 4 19.32 17.26 15.68
CA ALA A 4 18.57 17.47 14.44
C ALA A 4 17.38 18.41 14.63
N LEU A 5 17.14 19.29 13.66
CA LEU A 5 16.12 20.34 13.74
C LEU A 5 14.72 19.80 14.02
N TYR A 6 14.33 18.64 13.42
CA TYR A 6 13.02 18.04 13.66
C TYR A 6 12.79 17.60 15.12
N ARG A 7 13.88 17.42 15.91
CA ARG A 7 13.80 17.13 17.35
C ARG A 7 13.77 18.42 18.17
N THR A 8 14.52 19.43 17.76
CA THR A 8 14.60 20.73 18.44
C THR A 8 13.28 21.49 18.30
N TRP A 9 12.71 21.50 17.11
CA TRP A 9 11.48 22.21 16.75
C TRP A 9 10.20 21.37 16.88
N ARG A 10 10.26 20.23 17.62
CA ARG A 10 9.06 19.46 17.93
C ARG A 10 8.12 20.29 18.81
N PRO A 11 6.84 20.42 18.45
CA PRO A 11 5.85 21.10 19.29
C PRO A 11 5.83 20.59 20.73
N MET A 12 5.82 21.51 21.67
CA MET A 12 5.86 21.22 23.11
C MET A 12 4.49 21.41 23.78
N SER A 13 3.62 22.22 23.17
CA SER A 13 2.25 22.51 23.57
C SER A 13 1.28 22.26 22.39
N PHE A 14 -0.02 22.20 22.67
CA PHE A 14 -1.04 22.07 21.62
C PHE A 14 -1.09 23.33 20.73
N ASP A 15 -0.76 24.49 21.27
CA ASP A 15 -0.75 25.77 20.52
C ASP A 15 0.36 25.81 19.48
N ASP A 16 1.43 25.01 19.64
CA ASP A 16 2.53 24.91 18.66
C ASP A 16 2.22 23.96 17.51
N VAL A 17 1.13 23.18 17.59
CA VAL A 17 0.76 22.19 16.57
C VAL A 17 0.08 22.89 15.40
N ILE A 18 0.62 22.68 14.21
CA ILE A 18 0.19 23.39 13.00
C ILE A 18 -0.91 22.62 12.27
N SER A 19 -1.92 23.33 11.76
CA SER A 19 -2.99 22.85 10.87
C SER A 19 -3.85 21.71 11.41
N GLN A 20 -3.93 21.53 12.76
CA GLN A 20 -4.77 20.49 13.39
C GLN A 20 -5.72 21.06 14.47
N PRO A 21 -6.41 22.22 14.27
CA PRO A 21 -7.19 22.87 15.35
C PRO A 21 -8.32 21.98 15.87
N HIS A 22 -8.98 21.22 15.00
CA HIS A 22 -10.06 20.29 15.37
C HIS A 22 -9.62 19.20 16.38
N ILE A 23 -8.32 18.85 16.40
CA ILE A 23 -7.74 17.90 17.35
C ILE A 23 -7.28 18.64 18.61
N THR A 24 -6.46 19.67 18.43
CA THR A 24 -5.83 20.37 19.55
C THR A 24 -6.85 21.02 20.48
N GLU A 25 -7.85 21.72 19.94
CA GLU A 25 -8.94 22.32 20.72
C GLU A 25 -9.75 21.28 21.49
N THR A 26 -10.05 20.14 20.86
CA THR A 26 -10.78 19.05 21.50
C THR A 26 -9.99 18.47 22.66
N LEU A 27 -8.69 18.16 22.46
CA LEU A 27 -7.83 17.59 23.48
C LEU A 27 -7.60 18.59 24.65
N GLN A 28 -7.36 19.87 24.34
CA GLN A 28 -7.24 20.93 25.34
C GLN A 28 -8.51 21.02 26.20
N ASN A 29 -9.68 21.00 25.57
CA ASN A 29 -10.95 21.06 26.29
C ASN A 29 -11.17 19.85 27.18
N GLN A 30 -10.78 18.64 26.74
CA GLN A 30 -10.87 17.43 27.55
C GLN A 30 -9.94 17.50 28.78
N VAL A 31 -8.71 17.96 28.59
CA VAL A 31 -7.77 18.16 29.72
C VAL A 31 -8.32 19.20 30.68
N ARG A 32 -8.82 20.34 30.21
CA ARG A 32 -9.38 21.43 31.02
C ARG A 32 -10.59 20.98 31.84
N THR A 33 -11.45 20.14 31.25
CA THR A 33 -12.69 19.67 31.91
C THR A 33 -12.50 18.38 32.70
N GLY A 34 -11.31 17.75 32.66
CA GLY A 34 -11.03 16.46 33.27
C GLY A 34 -11.74 15.27 32.59
N LYS A 35 -12.40 15.49 31.44
CA LYS A 35 -13.16 14.46 30.72
C LYS A 35 -12.31 13.75 29.67
N THR A 36 -11.19 13.18 30.10
CA THR A 36 -10.26 12.47 29.22
C THR A 36 -10.65 11.00 29.06
N ALA A 37 -10.60 10.48 27.83
CA ALA A 37 -10.88 9.08 27.54
C ALA A 37 -9.80 8.14 28.12
N HIS A 38 -10.13 6.85 28.26
CA HIS A 38 -9.16 5.82 28.65
C HIS A 38 -8.27 5.39 27.48
N ALA A 39 -8.76 5.50 26.23
CA ALA A 39 -8.02 5.14 25.04
C ALA A 39 -8.25 6.13 23.90
N TYR A 40 -7.18 6.50 23.23
CA TYR A 40 -7.14 7.39 22.06
C TYR A 40 -6.53 6.65 20.88
N LEU A 41 -7.04 6.90 19.67
CA LEU A 41 -6.44 6.44 18.43
C LEU A 41 -6.20 7.62 17.51
N PHE A 42 -4.94 7.91 17.24
CA PHE A 42 -4.47 8.95 16.32
C PHE A 42 -4.13 8.34 14.97
N THR A 43 -4.86 8.74 13.93
CA THR A 43 -4.71 8.22 12.56
C THR A 43 -4.30 9.32 11.60
N GLY A 44 -3.60 8.98 10.52
CA GLY A 44 -3.21 9.94 9.47
C GLY A 44 -1.82 9.67 8.92
N SER A 45 -1.41 10.39 7.87
CA SER A 45 -0.13 10.20 7.20
C SER A 45 1.06 10.47 8.12
N ARG A 46 2.24 9.98 7.72
CA ARG A 46 3.49 10.18 8.45
C ARG A 46 3.80 11.67 8.57
N GLY A 47 4.42 12.09 9.66
CA GLY A 47 4.90 13.47 9.84
C GLY A 47 3.83 14.52 10.19
N THR A 48 2.54 14.15 10.34
CA THR A 48 1.42 15.08 10.61
C THR A 48 1.24 15.48 12.07
N GLY A 49 2.04 14.90 13.00
CA GLY A 49 2.04 15.30 14.42
C GLY A 49 1.40 14.31 15.39
N LYS A 50 1.02 13.09 14.97
CA LYS A 50 0.38 12.06 15.81
C LYS A 50 1.12 11.80 17.12
N THR A 51 2.35 11.31 17.02
CA THR A 51 3.21 11.00 18.19
C THR A 51 3.53 12.25 19.01
N THR A 52 3.63 13.41 18.37
CA THR A 52 3.84 14.70 19.03
C THR A 52 2.64 15.06 19.90
N CYS A 53 1.42 15.01 19.37
CA CYS A 53 0.20 15.24 20.13
C CYS A 53 0.00 14.20 21.24
N ALA A 54 0.39 12.94 21.01
CA ALA A 54 0.37 11.90 22.04
C ALA A 54 1.26 12.30 23.23
N ARG A 55 2.48 12.75 23.00
CA ARG A 55 3.39 13.22 24.06
C ARG A 55 2.89 14.48 24.76
N ILE A 56 2.31 15.43 24.01
CA ILE A 56 1.72 16.64 24.60
C ILE A 56 0.54 16.27 25.49
N LEU A 57 -0.35 15.38 25.04
CA LEU A 57 -1.48 14.90 25.82
C LEU A 57 -1.01 14.20 27.10
N ALA A 58 0.00 13.32 26.99
CA ALA A 58 0.58 12.63 28.14
C ALA A 58 1.13 13.59 29.20
N LYS A 59 1.79 14.67 28.78
CA LYS A 59 2.25 15.75 29.66
C LYS A 59 1.08 16.53 30.24
N ALA A 60 0.12 16.93 29.41
CA ALA A 60 -0.97 17.81 29.81
C ALA A 60 -1.90 17.20 30.87
N VAL A 61 -2.25 15.89 30.73
CA VAL A 61 -3.11 15.19 31.70
C VAL A 61 -2.42 14.91 33.03
N ASN A 62 -1.08 14.90 33.06
CA ASN A 62 -0.27 14.66 34.24
C ASN A 62 0.35 15.93 34.82
N CYS A 63 0.22 17.07 34.17
CA CYS A 63 0.79 18.33 34.59
C CYS A 63 -0.05 18.97 35.73
N PRO A 64 0.48 19.15 36.95
CA PRO A 64 -0.26 19.77 38.06
C PRO A 64 -0.55 21.26 37.83
N HIS A 65 0.16 21.89 36.87
CA HIS A 65 0.05 23.31 36.56
C HIS A 65 -0.39 23.51 35.11
N ALA A 66 -1.24 22.64 34.58
CA ALA A 66 -1.75 22.78 33.22
C ALA A 66 -2.61 24.05 33.09
N VAL A 67 -2.33 24.86 32.06
CA VAL A 67 -3.04 26.10 31.75
C VAL A 67 -3.79 25.96 30.43
N ASN A 68 -5.09 26.22 30.42
CA ASN A 68 -5.92 26.12 29.24
C ASN A 68 -5.81 24.76 28.49
N GLY A 69 -5.56 23.68 29.22
CA GLY A 69 -5.36 22.36 28.63
C GLY A 69 -3.96 22.08 28.09
N ASN A 70 -3.04 23.05 28.17
CA ASN A 70 -1.64 22.87 27.79
C ASN A 70 -0.76 22.49 29.00
N PRO A 71 0.31 21.70 28.81
CA PRO A 71 1.29 21.45 29.85
C PRO A 71 2.06 22.73 30.18
N CYS A 72 2.46 22.92 31.44
CA CYS A 72 3.18 24.13 31.86
C CYS A 72 4.65 24.19 31.39
N LEU A 73 5.22 23.07 30.94
CA LEU A 73 6.61 22.90 30.47
C LEU A 73 7.72 23.23 31.51
N GLN A 74 7.34 23.59 32.74
CA GLN A 74 8.29 24.04 33.76
C GLN A 74 8.37 23.11 34.96
N CYS A 75 7.31 22.36 35.27
CA CYS A 75 7.31 21.40 36.38
C CYS A 75 8.18 20.17 36.07
N ASP A 76 8.55 19.42 37.13
CA ASP A 76 9.42 18.26 36.98
C ASP A 76 8.80 17.18 36.12
N ILE A 77 7.47 16.96 36.19
CA ILE A 77 6.76 16.00 35.34
C ILE A 77 6.93 16.36 33.86
N CYS A 78 6.73 17.64 33.48
CA CYS A 78 6.91 18.09 32.09
C CYS A 78 8.34 17.91 31.61
N LYS A 79 9.33 18.31 32.44
CA LYS A 79 10.75 18.20 32.09
C LYS A 79 11.21 16.75 31.98
N ASP A 80 10.78 15.88 32.88
CA ASP A 80 11.15 14.46 32.86
C ASP A 80 10.48 13.71 31.71
N ALA A 81 9.22 14.06 31.36
CA ALA A 81 8.56 13.55 30.18
C ALA A 81 9.29 13.94 28.88
N ASP A 82 9.77 15.19 28.77
CA ASP A 82 10.53 15.65 27.61
C ASP A 82 11.92 14.99 27.49
N ARG A 83 12.52 14.62 28.62
CA ARG A 83 13.76 13.84 28.67
C ARG A 83 13.55 12.36 28.41
N GLY A 84 12.30 11.86 28.46
CA GLY A 84 11.98 10.44 28.35
C GLY A 84 12.39 9.58 29.54
N VAL A 85 12.51 10.20 30.73
CA VAL A 85 12.91 9.51 32.01
C VAL A 85 11.73 9.29 32.95
N LEU A 86 10.53 9.70 32.56
CA LEU A 86 9.33 9.56 33.36
C LEU A 86 8.77 8.14 33.26
N SER A 87 8.88 7.33 34.35
CA SER A 87 8.44 5.93 34.39
C SER A 87 6.94 5.74 34.13
N ASP A 88 6.13 6.76 34.44
CA ASP A 88 4.68 6.74 34.28
C ASP A 88 4.22 7.02 32.84
N VAL A 89 5.13 7.39 31.94
CA VAL A 89 4.85 7.59 30.49
C VAL A 89 5.74 6.65 29.70
N VAL A 90 5.16 5.55 29.24
CA VAL A 90 5.86 4.51 28.48
C VAL A 90 5.54 4.70 27.00
N GLU A 91 6.57 4.89 26.16
CA GLU A 91 6.43 5.00 24.71
C GLU A 91 7.03 3.77 24.04
N ILE A 92 6.24 3.08 23.24
CA ILE A 92 6.60 1.85 22.55
C ILE A 92 6.40 2.08 21.05
N ASP A 93 7.43 1.79 20.26
CA ASP A 93 7.33 1.69 18.82
C ASP A 93 6.98 0.24 18.44
N ALA A 94 5.77 0.03 17.91
CA ALA A 94 5.31 -1.30 17.52
C ALA A 94 6.05 -1.86 16.32
N ALA A 95 6.81 -1.07 15.57
CA ALA A 95 7.68 -1.59 14.51
C ALA A 95 8.85 -2.42 15.10
N SER A 96 9.33 -2.04 16.29
CA SER A 96 10.43 -2.72 16.99
C SER A 96 9.94 -3.70 18.06
N ASN A 97 8.73 -3.49 18.61
CA ASN A 97 8.16 -4.26 19.72
C ASN A 97 6.75 -4.75 19.32
N ASN A 98 6.68 -5.73 18.43
CA ASN A 98 5.42 -6.22 17.86
C ASN A 98 4.98 -7.60 18.37
N SER A 99 5.76 -8.20 19.27
CA SER A 99 5.50 -9.54 19.76
C SER A 99 4.38 -9.55 20.82
N VAL A 100 3.85 -10.73 21.09
CA VAL A 100 2.85 -10.92 22.14
C VAL A 100 3.47 -10.75 23.53
N GLU A 101 4.75 -11.07 23.67
CA GLU A 101 5.53 -10.92 24.90
C GLU A 101 5.66 -9.45 25.28
N ASP A 102 6.03 -8.56 24.34
CA ASP A 102 6.14 -7.13 24.59
C ASP A 102 4.82 -6.54 25.13
N ILE A 103 3.69 -6.98 24.59
CA ILE A 103 2.37 -6.50 25.03
C ILE A 103 1.92 -7.18 26.34
N ARG A 104 2.39 -8.40 26.64
CA ARG A 104 2.16 -9.01 27.97
C ARG A 104 2.91 -8.28 29.06
N ASP A 105 4.16 -7.91 28.83
CA ASP A 105 4.97 -7.11 29.77
C ASP A 105 4.33 -5.75 30.01
N LEU A 106 3.84 -5.10 28.92
CA LEU A 106 3.05 -3.88 29.05
C LEU A 106 1.82 -4.11 29.94
N ARG A 107 1.05 -5.19 29.72
CA ARG A 107 -0.14 -5.52 30.49
C ARG A 107 0.18 -5.75 31.98
N GLU A 108 1.25 -6.48 32.29
CA GLU A 108 1.72 -6.67 33.65
C GLU A 108 2.09 -5.33 34.29
N GLY A 109 2.71 -4.44 33.53
CA GLY A 109 3.00 -3.07 33.94
C GLY A 109 1.76 -2.25 34.32
N THR A 110 0.58 -2.55 33.74
CA THR A 110 -0.66 -1.80 34.04
C THR A 110 -1.22 -2.09 35.42
N VAL A 111 -0.84 -3.18 36.06
CA VAL A 111 -1.26 -3.54 37.45
C VAL A 111 -0.70 -2.55 38.47
N TYR A 112 0.47 -2.01 38.22
CA TYR A 112 1.14 -1.08 39.11
C TYR A 112 0.63 0.34 38.93
N ARG A 113 0.30 1.00 40.04
CA ARG A 113 -0.12 2.41 40.05
C ARG A 113 1.03 3.32 39.59
N PRO A 114 0.73 4.51 39.04
CA PRO A 114 1.75 5.48 38.73
C PRO A 114 2.51 5.90 40.00
N GLU A 115 3.81 6.14 39.84
CA GLU A 115 4.71 6.53 40.94
C GLU A 115 4.59 8.01 41.32
N ARG A 116 4.54 8.88 40.30
CA ARG A 116 4.60 10.34 40.47
C ARG A 116 3.43 11.07 39.81
N CYS A 117 2.78 10.43 38.84
CA CYS A 117 1.75 11.03 37.99
C CYS A 117 0.33 10.65 38.45
N THR A 118 -0.66 11.36 37.93
CA THR A 118 -2.08 10.99 38.11
C THR A 118 -2.44 9.77 37.25
N TYR A 119 -1.88 9.70 36.05
CA TYR A 119 -2.14 8.63 35.11
C TYR A 119 -0.86 7.98 34.62
N LYS A 120 -0.90 6.66 34.49
CA LYS A 120 0.09 5.87 33.79
C LYS A 120 -0.32 5.79 32.30
N ILE A 121 0.55 6.25 31.41
CA ILE A 121 0.21 6.42 29.99
C ILE A 121 1.09 5.53 29.15
N TYR A 122 0.45 4.79 28.26
CA TYR A 122 1.11 3.97 27.25
C TYR A 122 0.86 4.58 25.88
N ILE A 123 1.93 5.07 25.25
CA ILE A 123 1.92 5.56 23.87
C ILE A 123 2.45 4.43 22.98
N ILE A 124 1.63 3.93 22.06
CA ILE A 124 2.03 2.87 21.13
C ILE A 124 2.01 3.47 19.73
N ASP A 125 3.19 3.73 19.18
CA ASP A 125 3.33 4.28 17.83
C ASP A 125 3.37 3.16 16.80
N GLU A 126 2.91 3.46 15.58
CA GLU A 126 2.72 2.55 14.45
C GLU A 126 2.04 1.23 14.86
N VAL A 127 0.99 1.35 15.67
CA VAL A 127 0.29 0.22 16.30
C VAL A 127 -0.20 -0.84 15.30
N HIS A 128 -0.38 -0.49 14.01
CA HIS A 128 -0.73 -1.43 12.94
C HIS A 128 0.33 -2.52 12.68
N MET A 129 1.54 -2.36 13.22
CA MET A 129 2.62 -3.34 13.11
C MET A 129 2.51 -4.48 14.12
N LEU A 130 1.62 -4.38 15.11
CA LEU A 130 1.40 -5.43 16.10
C LEU A 130 0.93 -6.73 15.46
N SER A 131 1.46 -7.85 15.93
CA SER A 131 1.01 -9.19 15.52
C SER A 131 -0.44 -9.46 15.94
N PRO A 132 -1.17 -10.37 15.28
CA PRO A 132 -2.53 -10.73 15.67
C PRO A 132 -2.66 -11.21 17.12
N SER A 133 -1.66 -11.90 17.63
CA SER A 133 -1.59 -12.35 19.03
C SER A 133 -1.36 -11.20 20.01
N ALA A 134 -0.54 -10.20 19.63
CA ALA A 134 -0.31 -8.98 20.40
C ALA A 134 -1.59 -8.14 20.51
N TRP A 135 -2.36 -8.01 19.43
CA TRP A 135 -3.68 -7.37 19.46
C TRP A 135 -4.63 -8.02 20.45
N GLY A 136 -4.68 -9.37 20.49
CA GLY A 136 -5.49 -10.10 21.48
C GLY A 136 -5.07 -9.86 22.92
N ALA A 137 -3.77 -9.66 23.18
CA ALA A 137 -3.26 -9.32 24.52
C ALA A 137 -3.62 -7.87 24.92
N LEU A 138 -3.51 -6.92 23.98
CA LEU A 138 -3.85 -5.51 24.19
C LEU A 138 -5.35 -5.31 24.42
N LEU A 139 -6.20 -6.02 23.69
CA LEU A 139 -7.66 -5.98 23.84
C LEU A 139 -8.07 -6.25 25.29
N LYS A 140 -7.51 -7.27 25.93
CA LYS A 140 -7.86 -7.67 27.29
C LYS A 140 -7.68 -6.55 28.33
N VAL A 141 -6.67 -5.71 28.18
CA VAL A 141 -6.44 -4.60 29.11
C VAL A 141 -7.21 -3.35 28.70
N MET A 142 -7.57 -3.21 27.41
CA MET A 142 -8.38 -2.08 26.95
C MET A 142 -9.88 -2.25 27.20
N GLU A 143 -10.35 -3.49 27.44
CA GLU A 143 -11.76 -3.75 27.81
C GLU A 143 -12.06 -3.26 29.22
N GLU A 144 -11.20 -3.56 30.17
CA GLU A 144 -11.35 -3.17 31.56
C GLU A 144 -10.06 -2.52 32.07
N PRO A 145 -9.69 -1.32 31.59
CA PRO A 145 -8.47 -0.66 31.99
C PRO A 145 -8.59 -0.14 33.44
N PRO A 146 -7.53 -0.23 34.24
CA PRO A 146 -7.49 0.46 35.54
C PRO A 146 -7.74 1.96 35.34
N ALA A 147 -8.48 2.59 36.27
CA ALA A 147 -8.90 4.00 36.15
C ALA A 147 -7.72 4.98 35.98
N TYR A 148 -6.54 4.59 36.43
CA TYR A 148 -5.30 5.36 36.34
C TYR A 148 -4.49 5.06 35.08
N VAL A 149 -4.94 4.16 34.17
CA VAL A 149 -4.23 3.82 32.94
C VAL A 149 -4.89 4.50 31.74
N LYS A 150 -4.09 5.03 30.84
CA LYS A 150 -4.55 5.57 29.55
C LYS A 150 -3.69 5.05 28.41
N PHE A 151 -4.34 4.75 27.29
CA PHE A 151 -3.69 4.31 26.08
C PHE A 151 -3.79 5.41 25.00
N ILE A 152 -2.68 5.67 24.30
CA ILE A 152 -2.64 6.54 23.14
C ILE A 152 -2.00 5.76 22.01
N LEU A 153 -2.83 5.29 21.08
CA LEU A 153 -2.40 4.52 19.92
C LEU A 153 -2.22 5.46 18.73
N ALA A 154 -1.13 5.32 17.99
CA ALA A 154 -0.90 6.07 16.76
C ALA A 154 -0.67 5.13 15.58
N THR A 155 -1.22 5.46 14.40
CA THR A 155 -1.07 4.64 13.19
C THR A 155 -1.12 5.48 11.92
N THR A 156 -0.37 5.06 10.93
CA THR A 156 -0.49 5.54 9.55
C THR A 156 -1.51 4.74 8.74
N GLU A 157 -1.85 3.51 9.18
CA GLU A 157 -2.70 2.57 8.44
C GLU A 157 -3.91 2.12 9.28
N MET A 158 -4.94 2.98 9.33
CA MET A 158 -6.15 2.71 10.11
C MET A 158 -6.86 1.40 9.69
N HIS A 159 -6.79 1.04 8.40
CA HIS A 159 -7.47 -0.15 7.86
C HIS A 159 -6.90 -1.48 8.39
N LYS A 160 -5.68 -1.48 8.92
CA LYS A 160 -5.05 -2.65 9.56
C LYS A 160 -5.40 -2.79 11.05
N VAL A 161 -6.03 -1.77 11.67
CA VAL A 161 -6.41 -1.81 13.08
C VAL A 161 -7.72 -2.58 13.23
N PRO A 162 -7.79 -3.60 14.12
CA PRO A 162 -9.00 -4.39 14.33
C PRO A 162 -10.21 -3.53 14.77
N ALA A 163 -11.40 -3.87 14.26
CA ALA A 163 -12.65 -3.16 14.58
C ALA A 163 -12.95 -3.17 16.11
N THR A 164 -12.55 -4.22 16.80
CA THR A 164 -12.69 -4.36 18.26
C THR A 164 -11.89 -3.32 19.04
N ILE A 165 -10.73 -2.87 18.53
CA ILE A 165 -9.95 -1.76 19.09
C ILE A 165 -10.59 -0.43 18.73
N LEU A 166 -11.01 -0.28 17.44
CA LEU A 166 -11.64 0.94 16.94
C LEU A 166 -12.88 1.35 17.75
N SER A 167 -13.66 0.37 18.23
CA SER A 167 -14.88 0.61 19.02
C SER A 167 -14.60 1.09 20.46
N ARG A 168 -13.38 0.89 20.98
CA ARG A 168 -12.98 1.24 22.34
C ARG A 168 -12.14 2.52 22.43
N CYS A 169 -11.73 3.06 21.28
CA CYS A 169 -10.88 4.26 21.22
C CYS A 169 -11.65 5.50 20.78
N GLN A 170 -11.35 6.62 21.38
CA GLN A 170 -11.70 7.91 20.83
C GLN A 170 -10.76 8.22 19.65
N ARG A 171 -11.33 8.38 18.46
CA ARG A 171 -10.56 8.50 17.21
C ARG A 171 -10.33 9.95 16.83
N PHE A 172 -9.11 10.26 16.40
CA PHE A 172 -8.69 11.56 15.89
C PHE A 172 -7.94 11.37 14.57
N ALA A 173 -8.46 11.97 13.50
CA ALA A 173 -7.88 11.90 12.17
C ALA A 173 -7.02 13.14 11.91
N PHE A 174 -5.71 12.95 11.80
CA PHE A 174 -4.75 13.99 11.44
C PHE A 174 -4.76 14.18 9.93
N HIS A 175 -4.99 15.40 9.51
CA HIS A 175 -4.98 15.78 8.11
C HIS A 175 -3.55 16.10 7.65
N ARG A 176 -3.31 16.00 6.34
CA ARG A 176 -2.08 16.53 5.74
C ARG A 176 -2.01 18.03 5.97
N ILE A 177 -0.84 18.52 6.33
CA ILE A 177 -0.60 19.94 6.57
C ILE A 177 -0.55 20.65 5.22
N ARG A 178 -1.18 21.82 5.12
CA ARG A 178 -1.17 22.62 3.89
C ARG A 178 0.23 23.09 3.56
N LEU A 179 0.53 23.22 2.27
CA LEU A 179 1.86 23.63 1.80
C LEU A 179 2.26 25.00 2.35
N GLU A 180 1.31 25.94 2.38
CA GLU A 180 1.52 27.29 2.88
C GLU A 180 1.90 27.30 4.37
N ASP A 181 1.25 26.46 5.17
CA ASP A 181 1.49 26.34 6.61
C ASP A 181 2.86 25.70 6.89
N ILE A 182 3.26 24.69 6.08
CA ILE A 182 4.61 24.11 6.16
C ILE A 182 5.65 25.16 5.78
N ALA A 183 5.48 25.86 4.65
CA ALA A 183 6.41 26.87 4.17
C ALA A 183 6.56 28.02 5.20
N ALA A 184 5.46 28.50 5.79
CA ALA A 184 5.49 29.50 6.84
C ALA A 184 6.28 29.02 8.07
N ARG A 185 6.09 27.76 8.48
CA ARG A 185 6.85 27.18 9.61
C ARG A 185 8.33 27.03 9.29
N LEU A 186 8.67 26.59 8.08
CA LEU A 186 10.07 26.47 7.64
C LEU A 186 10.78 27.82 7.64
N ARG A 187 10.14 28.89 7.14
CA ARG A 187 10.67 30.26 7.20
C ARG A 187 10.93 30.68 8.63
N TYR A 188 9.98 30.46 9.53
CA TYR A 188 10.15 30.78 10.95
C TYR A 188 11.33 30.03 11.58
N ILE A 189 11.49 28.73 11.29
CA ILE A 189 12.61 27.92 11.80
C ILE A 189 13.92 28.42 11.21
N ALA A 190 14.00 28.67 9.91
CA ALA A 190 15.18 29.12 9.22
C ALA A 190 15.65 30.49 9.74
N GLU A 191 14.72 31.43 10.01
CA GLU A 191 15.04 32.72 10.63
C GLU A 191 15.64 32.55 12.02
N LYS A 192 15.08 31.67 12.86
CA LYS A 192 15.56 31.40 14.22
C LYS A 192 16.92 30.70 14.25
N GLU A 193 17.15 29.78 13.33
CA GLU A 193 18.42 29.04 13.20
C GLU A 193 19.43 29.75 12.28
N GLN A 194 19.10 30.95 11.78
CA GLN A 194 19.93 31.75 10.88
C GLN A 194 20.35 31.01 9.60
N ILE A 195 19.45 30.18 9.08
CA ILE A 195 19.63 29.45 7.83
C ILE A 195 19.11 30.33 6.69
N PRO A 196 19.96 30.76 5.74
CA PRO A 196 19.53 31.61 4.64
C PRO A 196 18.72 30.78 3.63
N LEU A 197 17.46 31.18 3.39
CA LEU A 197 16.58 30.60 2.37
C LEU A 197 16.40 31.56 1.21
N ALA A 198 16.63 31.08 -0.01
CA ALA A 198 16.26 31.80 -1.22
C ALA A 198 14.74 31.78 -1.44
N GLU A 199 14.23 32.69 -2.24
CA GLU A 199 12.80 32.75 -2.58
C GLU A 199 12.32 31.44 -3.22
N GLY A 200 11.21 30.89 -2.72
CA GLY A 200 10.60 29.64 -3.20
C GLY A 200 11.23 28.35 -2.67
N ALA A 201 12.36 28.38 -1.97
CA ALA A 201 12.99 27.19 -1.40
C ALA A 201 12.12 26.54 -0.31
N ASP A 202 11.51 27.35 0.54
CA ASP A 202 10.55 26.93 1.56
C ASP A 202 9.34 26.17 0.97
N MET A 203 8.78 26.73 -0.12
CA MET A 203 7.66 26.11 -0.83
C MET A 203 8.08 24.81 -1.52
N GLN A 204 9.30 24.76 -2.04
CA GLN A 204 9.85 23.55 -2.64
C GLN A 204 10.06 22.43 -1.61
N ILE A 205 10.59 22.75 -0.43
CA ILE A 205 10.72 21.81 0.69
C ILE A 205 9.33 21.30 1.12
N ALA A 206 8.34 22.22 1.25
CA ALA A 206 6.99 21.87 1.63
C ALA A 206 6.34 20.85 0.67
N ARG A 207 6.57 21.00 -0.64
CA ARG A 207 6.09 20.04 -1.66
C ARG A 207 6.75 18.68 -1.54
N CYS A 208 8.07 18.64 -1.36
CA CYS A 208 8.79 17.38 -1.20
C CYS A 208 8.36 16.61 0.04
N ALA A 209 7.83 17.30 1.05
CA ALA A 209 7.38 16.73 2.32
C ALA A 209 5.95 16.15 2.30
N ASP A 210 5.17 16.37 1.24
CA ASP A 210 3.84 15.79 1.03
C ASP A 210 2.90 15.89 2.26
N GLY A 211 2.89 17.07 2.90
CA GLY A 211 2.04 17.34 4.07
C GLY A 211 2.61 16.85 5.42
N GLY A 212 3.86 16.37 5.46
CA GLY A 212 4.55 15.91 6.68
C GLY A 212 5.53 16.96 7.21
N MET A 213 5.22 17.64 8.34
CA MET A 213 6.11 18.64 8.95
C MET A 213 7.47 18.07 9.35
N ARG A 214 7.51 16.83 9.86
CA ARG A 214 8.77 16.18 10.26
C ARG A 214 9.71 16.00 9.07
N ASP A 215 9.16 15.56 7.94
CA ASP A 215 9.93 15.31 6.73
C ASP A 215 10.40 16.64 6.11
N ALA A 216 9.55 17.68 6.17
CA ALA A 216 9.92 19.05 5.76
C ALA A 216 11.09 19.61 6.57
N ILE A 217 11.04 19.53 7.89
CA ILE A 217 12.12 20.03 8.75
C ILE A 217 13.40 19.20 8.57
N SER A 218 13.27 17.87 8.37
CA SER A 218 14.44 17.01 8.10
C SER A 218 15.11 17.35 6.77
N LEU A 219 14.32 17.68 5.73
CA LEU A 219 14.87 18.10 4.45
C LEU A 219 15.53 19.48 4.54
N LEU A 220 14.95 20.43 5.30
CA LEU A 220 15.60 21.71 5.60
C LEU A 220 16.96 21.51 6.25
N ASP A 221 17.04 20.62 7.23
CA ASP A 221 18.26 20.26 7.96
C ASP A 221 19.34 19.69 7.02
N GLN A 222 18.94 18.78 6.11
CA GLN A 222 19.81 18.21 5.09
C GLN A 222 20.34 19.28 4.12
N CYS A 223 19.45 20.15 3.63
CA CYS A 223 19.85 21.24 2.74
C CYS A 223 20.82 22.21 3.43
N ALA A 224 20.58 22.54 4.69
CA ALA A 224 21.47 23.42 5.47
C ALA A 224 22.86 22.81 5.68
N ALA A 225 22.96 21.48 5.79
CA ALA A 225 24.23 20.78 5.95
C ALA A 225 25.09 20.73 4.66
N VAL A 226 24.44 20.84 3.48
CA VAL A 226 25.10 20.70 2.18
C VAL A 226 25.40 22.06 1.54
N SER A 227 24.61 23.10 1.85
CA SER A 227 24.72 24.40 1.22
C SER A 227 25.72 25.29 1.97
N ASP A 228 26.72 25.80 1.27
CA ASP A 228 27.67 26.83 1.80
C ASP A 228 27.09 28.26 1.81
N GLY A 229 25.83 28.44 1.40
CA GLY A 229 25.14 29.72 1.28
C GLY A 229 23.62 29.59 1.40
N ALA A 230 22.88 30.48 0.71
CA ALA A 230 21.44 30.42 0.71
C ALA A 230 20.93 29.12 0.04
N ILE A 231 19.98 28.43 0.69
CA ILE A 231 19.32 27.23 0.15
C ILE A 231 18.44 27.66 -1.00
N THR A 232 18.78 27.26 -2.22
CA THR A 232 17.98 27.51 -3.43
C THR A 232 17.00 26.35 -3.72
N PRO A 233 15.94 26.58 -4.52
CA PRO A 233 15.04 25.51 -4.94
C PRO A 233 15.76 24.34 -5.64
N GLU A 234 16.83 24.62 -6.40
CA GLU A 234 17.64 23.61 -7.09
C GLU A 234 18.44 22.77 -6.08
N ALA A 235 19.01 23.39 -5.05
CA ALA A 235 19.70 22.69 -3.97
C ALA A 235 18.74 21.79 -3.20
N VAL A 236 17.49 22.22 -2.98
CA VAL A 236 16.43 21.41 -2.39
C VAL A 236 16.12 20.20 -3.27
N ALA A 237 15.92 20.39 -4.58
CA ALA A 237 15.64 19.32 -5.52
C ALA A 237 16.78 18.29 -5.55
N ALA A 238 18.03 18.74 -5.51
CA ALA A 238 19.20 17.88 -5.44
C ALA A 238 19.26 17.08 -4.14
N SER A 239 19.04 17.71 -2.99
CA SER A 239 19.07 17.07 -1.66
C SER A 239 17.92 16.10 -1.45
N ALA A 240 16.71 16.43 -1.96
CA ALA A 240 15.54 15.56 -1.87
C ALA A 240 15.60 14.35 -2.81
N GLY A 241 16.61 14.25 -3.69
CA GLY A 241 16.68 13.21 -4.71
C GLY A 241 15.59 13.34 -5.78
N VAL A 242 14.90 14.48 -5.84
CA VAL A 242 13.85 14.78 -6.80
C VAL A 242 14.49 15.03 -8.17
N ALA A 243 13.92 14.46 -9.23
CA ALA A 243 14.34 14.74 -10.59
C ALA A 243 14.21 16.25 -10.87
N GLY A 244 15.22 16.86 -11.52
CA GLY A 244 15.10 18.22 -11.97
C GLY A 244 13.83 18.40 -12.79
N ARG A 245 13.07 19.47 -12.56
CA ARG A 245 11.78 19.70 -13.23
C ARG A 245 11.88 19.67 -14.73
N GLU A 246 12.98 20.20 -15.25
CA GLU A 246 13.24 20.19 -16.67
C GLU A 246 13.35 18.77 -17.24
N SER A 247 14.02 17.87 -16.52
CA SER A 247 14.12 16.45 -16.91
C SER A 247 12.77 15.75 -16.88
N LEU A 248 11.89 16.07 -15.89
CA LEU A 248 10.50 15.54 -15.87
C LEU A 248 9.72 15.94 -17.13
N PHE A 249 9.78 17.22 -17.49
CA PHE A 249 9.10 17.71 -18.69
C PHE A 249 9.69 17.11 -19.96
N ARG A 250 11.01 16.95 -20.06
CA ARG A 250 11.67 16.31 -21.21
C ARG A 250 11.26 14.84 -21.35
N ILE A 251 11.17 14.11 -20.24
CA ILE A 251 10.70 12.73 -20.26
C ILE A 251 9.26 12.68 -20.76
N LEU A 252 8.37 13.51 -20.20
CA LEU A 252 6.95 13.55 -20.59
C LEU A 252 6.79 13.95 -22.06
N GLU A 253 7.48 15.01 -22.51
CA GLU A 253 7.45 15.43 -23.91
C GLU A 253 7.97 14.34 -24.84
N GLY A 254 9.09 13.71 -24.48
CA GLY A 254 9.66 12.60 -25.23
C GLY A 254 8.67 11.43 -25.40
N VAL A 255 7.96 11.08 -24.33
CA VAL A 255 6.96 10.00 -24.36
C VAL A 255 5.73 10.41 -25.19
N LEU A 256 5.19 11.61 -24.96
CA LEU A 256 3.97 12.08 -25.61
C LEU A 256 4.17 12.34 -27.11
N GLN A 257 5.38 12.71 -27.52
CA GLN A 257 5.76 12.92 -28.92
C GLN A 257 6.35 11.67 -29.60
N ASN A 258 6.34 10.51 -28.91
CA ASN A 258 6.94 9.26 -29.39
C ASN A 258 8.47 9.33 -29.63
N HIS A 259 9.15 10.24 -28.95
CA HIS A 259 10.62 10.36 -28.97
C HIS A 259 11.23 9.58 -27.81
N LEU A 260 11.04 8.27 -27.78
CA LEU A 260 11.45 7.39 -26.67
C LEU A 260 12.94 7.50 -26.33
N SER A 261 13.81 7.72 -27.34
CA SER A 261 15.26 7.85 -27.14
C SER A 261 15.62 9.02 -26.20
N VAL A 262 14.90 10.15 -26.31
CA VAL A 262 15.11 11.32 -25.45
C VAL A 262 14.71 10.99 -24.02
N ALA A 263 13.56 10.36 -23.83
CA ALA A 263 13.08 9.97 -22.50
C ALA A 263 14.02 8.98 -21.80
N LEU A 264 14.56 7.99 -22.55
CA LEU A 264 15.50 7.01 -22.00
C LEU A 264 16.87 7.64 -21.66
N GLN A 265 17.36 8.60 -22.46
CA GLN A 265 18.59 9.33 -22.18
C GLN A 265 18.46 10.17 -20.89
N GLU A 266 17.32 10.84 -20.70
CA GLU A 266 17.06 11.61 -19.47
C GLU A 266 16.99 10.68 -18.23
N ILE A 267 16.38 9.49 -18.37
CA ILE A 267 16.38 8.49 -17.28
C ILE A 267 17.80 8.03 -16.96
N ASP A 268 18.62 7.75 -17.99
CA ASP A 268 20.02 7.36 -17.77
C ASP A 268 20.79 8.45 -17.03
N ALA A 269 20.68 9.70 -17.47
CA ALA A 269 21.32 10.85 -16.83
C ALA A 269 20.89 10.99 -15.35
N LEU A 270 19.59 10.85 -15.06
CA LEU A 270 19.08 10.91 -13.70
C LEU A 270 19.56 9.72 -12.86
N TYR A 271 19.64 8.52 -13.43
CA TYR A 271 20.14 7.34 -12.76
C TYR A 271 21.62 7.45 -12.39
N GLN A 272 22.46 7.99 -13.30
CA GLN A 272 23.88 8.28 -13.02
C GLN A 272 24.05 9.30 -11.89
N CYS A 273 23.11 10.22 -11.75
CA CYS A 273 23.05 11.17 -10.61
C CYS A 273 22.44 10.55 -9.33
N SER A 274 22.28 9.24 -9.26
CA SER A 274 21.73 8.51 -8.10
C SER A 274 20.30 8.93 -7.71
N LYS A 275 19.47 9.35 -8.66
CA LYS A 275 18.06 9.68 -8.42
C LYS A 275 17.23 8.44 -8.17
N ASP A 276 16.29 8.51 -7.23
CA ASP A 276 15.37 7.40 -6.97
C ASP A 276 14.34 7.25 -8.11
N MET A 277 14.40 6.13 -8.81
CA MET A 277 13.53 5.82 -9.94
C MET A 277 12.06 5.61 -9.51
N ALA A 278 11.80 5.16 -8.29
CA ALA A 278 10.43 5.04 -7.79
C ALA A 278 9.82 6.42 -7.54
N ARG A 279 10.60 7.35 -6.98
CA ARG A 279 10.19 8.74 -6.80
C ARG A 279 9.96 9.44 -8.14
N LEU A 280 10.83 9.21 -9.14
CA LEU A 280 10.65 9.71 -10.49
C LEU A 280 9.33 9.22 -11.12
N CYS A 281 8.98 7.94 -10.92
CA CYS A 281 7.71 7.37 -11.39
C CYS A 281 6.50 8.05 -10.73
N GLU A 282 6.57 8.36 -9.44
CA GLU A 282 5.52 9.11 -8.72
C GLU A 282 5.37 10.53 -9.26
N GLU A 283 6.47 11.24 -9.49
CA GLU A 283 6.46 12.60 -10.01
C GLU A 283 5.90 12.66 -11.45
N LEU A 284 6.24 11.71 -12.31
CA LEU A 284 5.65 11.58 -13.66
C LEU A 284 4.14 11.34 -13.58
N THR A 285 3.71 10.47 -12.65
CA THR A 285 2.28 10.18 -12.43
C THR A 285 1.53 11.42 -11.95
N GLU A 286 2.14 12.23 -11.08
CA GLU A 286 1.56 13.48 -10.59
C GLU A 286 1.39 14.52 -11.70
N GLN A 287 2.38 14.67 -12.59
CA GLN A 287 2.25 15.56 -13.73
C GLN A 287 1.15 15.12 -14.71
N LEU A 288 1.03 13.82 -14.98
CA LEU A 288 -0.08 13.29 -15.78
C LEU A 288 -1.44 13.52 -15.12
N ARG A 289 -1.52 13.44 -13.78
CA ARG A 289 -2.73 13.80 -13.02
C ARG A 289 -3.05 15.29 -13.19
N ASN A 290 -2.07 16.18 -13.11
CA ASN A 290 -2.28 17.61 -13.37
C ASN A 290 -2.79 17.84 -14.80
N MET A 291 -2.24 17.16 -15.80
CA MET A 291 -2.72 17.22 -17.19
C MET A 291 -4.16 16.68 -17.30
N MET A 292 -4.49 15.59 -16.62
CA MET A 292 -5.86 15.06 -16.58
C MET A 292 -6.85 16.08 -16.03
N LEU A 293 -6.52 16.74 -14.93
CA LEU A 293 -7.35 17.78 -14.33
C LEU A 293 -7.52 18.99 -15.25
N LEU A 294 -6.45 19.45 -15.89
CA LEU A 294 -6.50 20.54 -16.87
C LEU A 294 -7.38 20.17 -18.09
N ARG A 295 -7.36 18.92 -18.52
CA ARG A 295 -8.18 18.43 -19.64
C ARG A 295 -9.66 18.27 -19.28
N ALA A 296 -9.96 17.95 -18.01
CA ALA A 296 -11.34 17.84 -17.51
C ALA A 296 -12.07 19.19 -17.48
N GLY A 297 -11.36 20.32 -17.50
CA GLY A 297 -11.91 21.68 -17.55
C GLY A 297 -12.41 22.18 -16.18
N ASN A 298 -12.48 23.51 -16.02
CA ASN A 298 -13.01 24.23 -14.84
C ASN A 298 -12.49 23.76 -13.46
N VAL A 299 -11.25 23.28 -13.41
CA VAL A 299 -10.62 22.86 -12.16
C VAL A 299 -9.93 24.06 -11.51
N SER A 300 -10.19 24.27 -10.21
CA SER A 300 -9.48 25.29 -9.43
C SER A 300 -7.98 25.04 -9.46
N GLU A 301 -7.18 26.07 -9.68
CA GLU A 301 -5.71 25.97 -9.66
C GLU A 301 -5.15 25.45 -8.33
N THR A 302 -5.93 25.56 -7.26
CA THR A 302 -5.60 25.01 -5.94
C THR A 302 -5.55 23.48 -5.90
N LEU A 303 -6.17 22.79 -6.88
CA LEU A 303 -6.11 21.33 -7.00
C LEU A 303 -4.92 20.83 -7.81
N LEU A 304 -4.21 21.74 -8.49
CA LEU A 304 -3.02 21.43 -9.27
C LEU A 304 -1.78 21.48 -8.37
N HIS A 305 -1.04 20.42 -8.35
CA HIS A 305 0.23 20.33 -7.63
C HIS A 305 1.39 20.76 -8.56
N CYS A 306 1.31 21.96 -9.14
CA CYS A 306 2.34 22.51 -10.01
C CYS A 306 2.68 23.96 -9.62
N LEU A 307 3.84 24.46 -10.08
CA LEU A 307 4.18 25.86 -9.94
C LEU A 307 3.37 26.71 -10.92
N PRO A 308 3.06 27.96 -10.58
CA PRO A 308 2.46 28.89 -11.55
C PRO A 308 3.25 29.02 -12.85
N GLU A 309 4.57 28.94 -12.78
CA GLU A 309 5.49 28.98 -13.94
C GLU A 309 5.39 27.75 -14.85
N GLU A 310 5.02 26.59 -14.32
CA GLU A 310 4.86 25.33 -15.06
C GLU A 310 3.53 25.23 -15.78
N LEU A 311 2.53 25.95 -15.30
CA LEU A 311 1.16 25.87 -15.78
C LEU A 311 1.00 26.12 -17.28
N PRO A 312 1.68 27.13 -17.89
CA PRO A 312 1.61 27.34 -19.34
C PRO A 312 2.14 26.14 -20.14
N ARG A 313 3.26 25.54 -19.70
CA ARG A 313 3.87 24.37 -20.35
C ARG A 313 2.97 23.14 -20.24
N LEU A 314 2.44 22.87 -19.04
CA LEU A 314 1.46 21.79 -18.83
C LEU A 314 0.22 21.96 -19.69
N ARG A 315 -0.34 23.17 -19.81
CA ARG A 315 -1.49 23.44 -20.67
C ARG A 315 -1.15 23.16 -22.14
N GLN A 316 0.02 23.57 -22.61
CA GLN A 316 0.48 23.30 -23.96
C GLN A 316 0.57 21.79 -24.23
N MET A 317 1.21 21.04 -23.34
CA MET A 317 1.33 19.58 -23.43
C MET A 317 -0.04 18.89 -23.37
N THR A 318 -0.94 19.35 -22.50
CA THR A 318 -2.29 18.82 -22.35
C THR A 318 -3.11 18.95 -23.63
N ASN A 319 -2.91 20.01 -24.42
CA ASN A 319 -3.61 20.23 -25.67
C ASN A 319 -3.21 19.23 -26.77
N THR A 320 -2.02 18.64 -26.70
CA THR A 320 -1.50 17.68 -27.68
C THR A 320 -1.95 16.25 -27.44
N VAL A 321 -2.55 15.94 -26.29
CA VAL A 321 -2.91 14.57 -25.87
C VAL A 321 -4.40 14.44 -25.57
N THR A 322 -4.96 13.25 -25.82
CA THR A 322 -6.35 12.94 -25.48
C THR A 322 -6.48 12.50 -24.01
N MET A 323 -7.68 12.62 -23.44
CA MET A 323 -7.97 12.12 -22.10
C MET A 323 -7.67 10.62 -21.96
N GLU A 324 -8.00 9.84 -22.99
CA GLU A 324 -7.74 8.39 -23.02
C GLU A 324 -6.24 8.07 -22.93
N GLN A 325 -5.41 8.82 -23.65
CA GLN A 325 -3.95 8.66 -23.58
C GLN A 325 -3.41 8.99 -22.18
N ILE A 326 -3.91 10.05 -21.56
CA ILE A 326 -3.51 10.42 -20.18
C ILE A 326 -3.90 9.33 -19.18
N LEU A 327 -5.14 8.84 -19.23
CA LEU A 327 -5.63 7.79 -18.32
C LEU A 327 -4.84 6.49 -18.50
N ARG A 328 -4.57 6.09 -19.75
CA ARG A 328 -3.71 4.95 -20.06
C ARG A 328 -2.30 5.13 -19.50
N ALA A 329 -1.73 6.32 -19.63
CA ALA A 329 -0.40 6.61 -19.11
C ALA A 329 -0.34 6.50 -17.58
N ILE A 330 -1.34 7.03 -16.89
CA ILE A 330 -1.45 6.90 -15.43
C ILE A 330 -1.53 5.42 -15.03
N SER A 331 -2.36 4.63 -15.69
CA SER A 331 -2.49 3.19 -15.40
C SER A 331 -1.16 2.45 -15.57
N ILE A 332 -0.43 2.69 -16.66
CA ILE A 332 0.87 2.05 -16.92
C ILE A 332 1.90 2.41 -15.85
N LEU A 333 1.95 3.68 -15.40
CA LEU A 333 2.88 4.10 -14.34
C LEU A 333 2.47 3.57 -12.96
N GLN A 334 1.18 3.43 -12.68
CA GLN A 334 0.69 2.79 -11.44
C GLN A 334 1.11 1.32 -11.38
N ASP A 335 0.92 0.57 -12.47
CA ASP A 335 1.39 -0.81 -12.59
C ASP A 335 2.92 -0.91 -12.43
N CYS A 336 3.66 0.06 -13.02
CA CYS A 336 5.10 0.15 -12.88
C CYS A 336 5.50 0.32 -11.39
N ARG A 337 4.84 1.22 -10.67
CA ARG A 337 5.11 1.47 -9.25
C ARG A 337 4.87 0.22 -8.40
N GLU A 338 3.81 -0.53 -8.64
CA GLU A 338 3.55 -1.80 -7.93
C GLU A 338 4.65 -2.84 -8.20
N ARG A 339 5.15 -2.92 -9.44
CA ARG A 339 6.25 -3.83 -9.79
C ARG A 339 7.56 -3.42 -9.15
N MET A 340 7.86 -2.11 -9.07
CA MET A 340 9.05 -1.59 -8.37
C MET A 340 9.08 -1.93 -6.87
N GLN A 341 7.93 -2.14 -6.24
CA GLN A 341 7.87 -2.60 -4.84
C GLN A 341 8.30 -4.07 -4.68
N ARG A 342 8.11 -4.88 -5.72
CA ARG A 342 8.39 -6.32 -5.72
C ARG A 342 9.75 -6.67 -6.31
N ASN A 343 10.26 -5.82 -7.23
CA ASN A 343 11.48 -6.06 -8.00
C ASN A 343 12.59 -5.07 -7.61
N PRO A 344 13.85 -5.52 -7.42
CA PRO A 344 14.97 -4.63 -7.14
C PRO A 344 15.37 -3.75 -8.33
N GLY A 345 15.09 -4.18 -9.56
CA GLY A 345 15.46 -3.48 -10.80
C GLY A 345 14.54 -2.31 -11.15
N LYS A 346 14.39 -1.32 -10.27
CA LYS A 346 13.47 -0.18 -10.43
C LYS A 346 13.67 0.59 -11.75
N ARG A 347 14.92 0.75 -12.21
CA ARG A 347 15.25 1.41 -13.48
C ARG A 347 14.61 0.69 -14.66
N THR A 348 14.84 -0.61 -14.77
CA THR A 348 14.31 -1.44 -15.87
C THR A 348 12.78 -1.42 -15.92
N GLU A 349 12.11 -1.43 -14.75
CA GLU A 349 10.64 -1.32 -14.68
C GLU A 349 10.15 0.03 -15.25
N LEU A 350 10.86 1.13 -14.95
CA LEU A 350 10.49 2.45 -15.49
C LEU A 350 10.73 2.53 -17.00
N GLU A 351 11.87 2.06 -17.48
CA GLU A 351 12.18 2.00 -18.92
C GLU A 351 11.12 1.19 -19.69
N LEU A 352 10.72 0.02 -19.15
CA LEU A 352 9.65 -0.80 -19.72
C LEU A 352 8.30 -0.07 -19.73
N ALA A 353 8.00 0.71 -18.69
CA ALA A 353 6.77 1.50 -18.64
C ALA A 353 6.78 2.59 -19.75
N LEU A 354 7.89 3.31 -19.93
CA LEU A 354 8.00 4.31 -20.99
C LEU A 354 7.89 3.71 -22.40
N ILE A 355 8.47 2.54 -22.63
CA ILE A 355 8.31 1.81 -23.91
C ILE A 355 6.83 1.49 -24.13
N ARG A 356 6.10 1.01 -23.13
CA ARG A 356 4.67 0.73 -23.22
C ARG A 356 3.83 1.97 -23.50
N LEU A 357 4.24 3.12 -22.98
CA LEU A 357 3.56 4.40 -23.21
C LEU A 357 3.66 4.84 -24.69
N THR A 358 4.79 4.58 -25.34
CA THR A 358 5.00 4.94 -26.75
C THR A 358 4.44 3.90 -27.73
N MET A 359 4.10 2.70 -27.25
CA MET A 359 3.46 1.70 -28.11
C MET A 359 2.01 2.10 -28.44
N PRO A 360 1.57 1.95 -29.71
CA PRO A 360 0.16 2.19 -30.04
C PRO A 360 -0.74 1.27 -29.22
N ALA A 361 -1.90 1.78 -28.80
CA ALA A 361 -2.90 0.95 -28.17
C ALA A 361 -3.30 -0.16 -29.15
N THR A 362 -2.94 -1.41 -28.88
CA THR A 362 -3.55 -2.55 -29.54
C THR A 362 -5.03 -2.51 -29.18
N VAL A 363 -5.85 -2.10 -30.12
CA VAL A 363 -7.30 -2.19 -30.04
C VAL A 363 -7.58 -3.69 -29.95
N THR A 364 -7.83 -4.19 -28.75
CA THR A 364 -8.53 -5.46 -28.59
C THR A 364 -9.92 -5.23 -29.14
N VAL A 365 -10.11 -5.52 -30.42
CA VAL A 365 -11.43 -5.57 -31.02
C VAL A 365 -12.19 -6.61 -30.21
N PRO A 366 -13.30 -6.27 -29.52
CA PRO A 366 -14.14 -7.27 -28.92
C PRO A 366 -14.61 -8.15 -30.07
N VAL A 367 -14.28 -9.43 -30.04
CA VAL A 367 -14.85 -10.41 -30.97
C VAL A 367 -16.33 -10.42 -30.64
N THR A 368 -17.08 -9.65 -31.38
CA THR A 368 -18.53 -9.70 -31.40
C THR A 368 -18.87 -11.07 -32.01
N ASN A 369 -19.23 -12.02 -31.16
CA ASN A 369 -19.89 -13.24 -31.58
C ASN A 369 -21.17 -12.82 -32.27
N THR A 370 -21.12 -12.73 -33.59
CA THR A 370 -22.29 -12.66 -34.45
C THR A 370 -23.00 -14.00 -34.32
N GLN A 371 -23.92 -14.10 -33.36
CA GLN A 371 -24.91 -15.15 -33.36
C GLN A 371 -25.77 -14.96 -34.62
N THR A 372 -25.51 -15.74 -35.62
CA THR A 372 -26.39 -15.90 -36.79
C THR A 372 -27.69 -16.49 -36.26
N ALA A 373 -28.72 -15.65 -36.26
CA ALA A 373 -30.08 -16.07 -35.97
C ALA A 373 -30.50 -17.08 -37.05
N GLN A 374 -30.61 -18.34 -36.68
CA GLN A 374 -31.33 -19.36 -37.45
C GLN A 374 -32.81 -19.22 -37.13
N GLN A 375 -33.59 -18.79 -38.13
CA GLN A 375 -35.04 -18.92 -38.13
C GLN A 375 -35.43 -20.40 -38.37
N PRO A 376 -36.55 -20.91 -37.80
CA PRO A 376 -36.99 -22.27 -37.98
C PRO A 376 -37.75 -22.42 -39.30
N ILE A 377 -37.36 -23.40 -40.12
CA ILE A 377 -38.22 -23.91 -41.16
C ILE A 377 -38.62 -25.34 -40.81
N SER A 378 -39.92 -25.52 -40.71
CA SER A 378 -40.64 -26.76 -40.42
C SER A 378 -40.73 -27.71 -41.64
N ASN A 379 -40.63 -29.00 -41.33
CA ASN A 379 -41.27 -30.16 -41.97
C ASN A 379 -41.03 -30.50 -43.44
N LEU A 380 -40.49 -31.65 -43.76
CA LEU A 380 -41.28 -32.83 -44.20
C LEU A 380 -40.40 -34.09 -44.38
N SER A 381 -41.02 -35.21 -44.03
CA SER A 381 -40.65 -36.60 -44.14
C SER A 381 -39.99 -37.05 -45.47
N THR A 382 -39.12 -38.03 -45.49
CA THR A 382 -39.41 -39.43 -45.79
C THR A 382 -38.13 -40.24 -46.03
N ALA A 383 -38.04 -41.32 -45.30
CA ALA A 383 -37.55 -42.68 -45.57
C ALA A 383 -36.47 -42.98 -46.65
N ALA A 384 -35.65 -43.88 -46.24
CA ALA A 384 -35.09 -45.08 -46.83
C ALA A 384 -33.57 -45.13 -47.02
N SER A 385 -32.92 -45.86 -46.17
CA SER A 385 -32.28 -47.17 -46.43
C SER A 385 -30.97 -47.23 -47.22
N MET A 386 -30.07 -47.93 -46.58
CA MET A 386 -29.12 -48.94 -47.06
C MET A 386 -27.70 -48.57 -47.45
N GLN A 387 -26.82 -49.04 -46.59
CA GLN A 387 -25.76 -50.03 -46.82
C GLN A 387 -24.44 -49.61 -47.50
N GLN A 388 -23.41 -49.75 -46.68
CA GLN A 388 -22.20 -50.59 -46.87
C GLN A 388 -21.15 -50.21 -47.91
N GLN A 389 -19.95 -50.11 -47.46
CA GLN A 389 -18.70 -50.87 -47.71
C GLN A 389 -17.47 -49.97 -47.88
N ALA A 390 -16.56 -50.07 -47.00
CA ALA A 390 -15.21 -50.56 -46.83
C ALA A 390 -14.18 -50.29 -47.98
N VAL A 391 -13.10 -49.55 -47.59
CA VAL A 391 -11.61 -49.74 -47.79
C VAL A 391 -11.07 -49.98 -49.21
N PRO A 392 -9.82 -49.64 -49.59
CA PRO A 392 -8.61 -49.25 -48.84
C PRO A 392 -7.66 -48.16 -49.47
N VAL A 393 -6.62 -47.84 -48.66
CA VAL A 393 -5.36 -47.13 -48.85
C VAL A 393 -4.60 -47.50 -50.16
N PRO A 394 -3.72 -46.64 -50.80
CA PRO A 394 -2.40 -46.40 -50.24
C PRO A 394 -1.73 -45.01 -50.46
N GLN A 395 -0.84 -44.71 -49.51
CA GLN A 395 0.43 -43.98 -49.50
C GLN A 395 0.92 -43.22 -50.74
N THR A 396 1.45 -42.03 -50.56
CA THR A 396 2.88 -41.71 -50.79
C THR A 396 3.22 -40.23 -50.51
N THR A 397 4.20 -40.04 -49.62
CA THR A 397 5.37 -39.14 -49.52
C THR A 397 5.28 -37.62 -49.65
N VAL A 398 5.59 -36.95 -48.51
CA VAL A 398 6.66 -36.00 -48.08
C VAL A 398 7.20 -34.94 -49.09
N PRO A 399 7.76 -33.75 -48.73
CA PRO A 399 8.09 -33.22 -47.39
C PRO A 399 7.99 -31.69 -47.20
N VAL A 400 8.29 -31.27 -45.92
CA VAL A 400 9.04 -30.09 -45.42
C VAL A 400 8.28 -28.77 -45.30
N ALA A 401 8.28 -28.07 -44.22
CA ALA A 401 8.99 -27.80 -43.03
C ALA A 401 8.27 -26.73 -42.19
N SER A 402 8.37 -26.73 -40.99
CA SER A 402 8.98 -26.06 -39.85
C SER A 402 7.91 -25.70 -38.83
N ALA A 403 7.91 -26.38 -37.78
CA ALA A 403 8.50 -26.21 -36.47
C ALA A 403 7.81 -25.20 -35.56
N SER A 404 7.17 -25.71 -34.57
CA SER A 404 7.44 -25.36 -33.18
C SER A 404 6.99 -26.49 -32.27
N SER A 405 7.95 -27.11 -31.63
CA SER A 405 7.88 -28.29 -30.80
C SER A 405 7.18 -28.01 -29.46
N VAL A 406 6.07 -28.64 -29.24
CA VAL A 406 5.57 -28.94 -27.90
C VAL A 406 6.26 -30.22 -27.44
N PRO A 407 6.89 -30.28 -26.24
CA PRO A 407 7.59 -31.47 -25.77
C PRO A 407 6.57 -32.61 -25.50
N GLN A 408 6.74 -33.72 -26.18
CA GLN A 408 5.96 -34.96 -26.06
C GLN A 408 6.35 -35.75 -24.79
N ASP A 409 5.97 -35.26 -23.57
CA ASP A 409 6.15 -36.09 -22.37
C ASP A 409 5.24 -35.69 -21.19
N ILE A 410 4.12 -35.05 -21.47
CA ILE A 410 3.15 -34.64 -20.46
C ILE A 410 1.92 -35.55 -20.59
N ARG A 411 1.65 -36.38 -19.56
CA ARG A 411 0.48 -37.27 -19.50
C ARG A 411 -0.51 -36.76 -18.45
N PRO A 412 -1.82 -36.67 -18.75
CA PRO A 412 -2.83 -36.36 -17.75
C PRO A 412 -2.96 -37.50 -16.74
N VAL A 413 -3.20 -37.15 -15.48
CA VAL A 413 -3.44 -38.13 -14.40
C VAL A 413 -4.91 -38.52 -14.41
N THR A 414 -5.21 -39.71 -14.92
CA THR A 414 -6.60 -40.20 -15.01
C THR A 414 -7.24 -40.46 -13.64
N GLN A 415 -6.43 -40.73 -12.61
CA GLN A 415 -6.86 -40.98 -11.23
C GLN A 415 -6.89 -39.73 -10.36
N TRP A 416 -6.87 -38.54 -10.98
CA TRP A 416 -6.81 -37.27 -10.20
C TRP A 416 -8.04 -37.08 -9.32
N ALA A 417 -9.23 -37.46 -9.79
CA ALA A 417 -10.47 -37.41 -9.01
C ALA A 417 -10.39 -38.27 -7.74
N ASP A 418 -9.86 -39.51 -7.86
CA ASP A 418 -9.71 -40.41 -6.73
C ASP A 418 -8.71 -39.89 -5.70
N ILE A 419 -7.64 -39.25 -6.16
CA ILE A 419 -6.65 -38.59 -5.29
C ILE A 419 -7.30 -37.46 -4.52
N LEU A 420 -8.12 -36.63 -5.15
CA LEU A 420 -8.82 -35.52 -4.50
C LEU A 420 -9.83 -36.00 -3.47
N GLU A 421 -10.54 -37.09 -3.74
CA GLU A 421 -11.50 -37.69 -2.82
C GLU A 421 -10.77 -38.28 -1.59
N ALA A 422 -9.68 -39.00 -1.79
CA ALA A 422 -8.88 -39.54 -0.70
C ALA A 422 -8.27 -38.40 0.14
N TYR A 423 -7.77 -37.34 -0.51
CA TYR A 423 -7.18 -36.18 0.17
C TYR A 423 -8.21 -35.34 0.93
N ARG A 424 -9.49 -35.38 0.55
CA ARG A 424 -10.59 -34.74 1.27
C ARG A 424 -10.72 -35.22 2.71
N ASN A 425 -10.39 -36.49 2.96
CA ASN A 425 -10.41 -37.05 4.31
C ASN A 425 -9.19 -36.60 5.15
N VAL A 426 -8.08 -36.18 4.51
CA VAL A 426 -6.87 -35.75 5.17
C VAL A 426 -6.88 -34.24 5.42
N ASN A 427 -7.28 -33.44 4.40
CA ASN A 427 -7.34 -31.99 4.50
C ASN A 427 -8.48 -31.42 3.64
N PRO A 428 -9.71 -31.26 4.21
CA PRO A 428 -10.88 -30.78 3.47
C PRO A 428 -10.71 -29.40 2.85
N ALA A 429 -9.98 -28.49 3.52
CA ALA A 429 -9.81 -27.10 3.07
C ALA A 429 -8.97 -27.01 1.79
N VAL A 430 -7.88 -27.78 1.72
CA VAL A 430 -7.00 -27.82 0.54
C VAL A 430 -7.66 -28.62 -0.59
N SER A 431 -8.33 -29.73 -0.29
CA SER A 431 -9.07 -30.53 -1.28
C SER A 431 -10.17 -29.70 -1.96
N GLY A 432 -10.94 -28.89 -1.19
CA GLY A 432 -11.95 -27.99 -1.75
C GLY A 432 -11.38 -26.97 -2.73
N SER A 433 -10.19 -26.45 -2.48
CA SER A 433 -9.52 -25.50 -3.38
C SER A 433 -8.97 -26.15 -4.67
N LEU A 434 -8.84 -27.49 -4.68
CA LEU A 434 -8.37 -28.30 -5.81
C LEU A 434 -9.50 -28.91 -6.65
N ALA A 435 -10.75 -28.77 -6.24
CA ALA A 435 -11.91 -29.43 -6.88
C ALA A 435 -12.04 -29.14 -8.39
N GLU A 436 -11.53 -27.97 -8.85
CA GLU A 436 -11.55 -27.58 -10.26
C GLU A 436 -10.12 -27.53 -10.84
N SER A 437 -9.26 -28.48 -10.47
CA SER A 437 -7.88 -28.54 -10.96
C SER A 437 -7.64 -29.78 -11.81
N ASP A 438 -6.71 -29.66 -12.76
CA ASP A 438 -6.19 -30.74 -13.57
C ASP A 438 -4.76 -31.07 -13.15
N ALA A 439 -4.39 -32.36 -13.23
CA ALA A 439 -3.04 -32.79 -12.91
C ALA A 439 -2.38 -33.52 -14.08
N TYR A 440 -1.09 -33.25 -14.27
CA TYR A 440 -0.28 -33.82 -15.33
C TYR A 440 1.04 -34.35 -14.77
N ILE A 441 1.52 -35.48 -15.30
CA ILE A 441 2.83 -36.04 -14.94
C ILE A 441 3.82 -35.76 -16.06
N ARG A 442 5.00 -35.27 -15.67
CA ARG A 442 6.17 -35.13 -16.52
C ARG A 442 7.38 -35.75 -15.81
N GLY A 443 7.78 -36.96 -16.24
CA GLY A 443 8.86 -37.70 -15.56
C GLY A 443 8.52 -37.93 -14.08
N ASN A 444 9.35 -37.43 -13.15
CA ASN A 444 9.14 -37.54 -11.70
C ASN A 444 8.46 -36.30 -11.09
N THR A 445 7.77 -35.50 -11.91
CA THR A 445 7.13 -34.25 -11.46
C THR A 445 5.64 -34.30 -11.76
N LEU A 446 4.81 -34.02 -10.72
CA LEU A 446 3.38 -33.84 -10.82
C LEU A 446 3.09 -32.33 -10.94
N LEU A 447 2.53 -31.91 -12.07
CA LEU A 447 2.12 -30.54 -12.32
C LEU A 447 0.61 -30.41 -12.09
N ILE A 448 0.21 -29.61 -11.12
CA ILE A 448 -1.19 -29.32 -10.82
C ILE A 448 -1.53 -27.95 -11.41
N VAL A 449 -2.57 -27.89 -12.23
CA VAL A 449 -3.07 -26.66 -12.85
C VAL A 449 -4.43 -26.35 -12.25
N ALA A 450 -4.50 -25.34 -11.38
CA ALA A 450 -5.72 -24.93 -10.72
C ALA A 450 -6.23 -23.59 -11.27
N LYS A 451 -7.53 -23.37 -11.25
CA LYS A 451 -8.17 -22.11 -11.65
C LYS A 451 -8.09 -21.04 -10.57
N ASN A 452 -7.88 -21.42 -9.31
CA ASN A 452 -7.86 -20.50 -8.17
C ASN A 452 -6.44 -20.26 -7.67
N ALA A 453 -6.02 -18.98 -7.64
CA ALA A 453 -4.69 -18.57 -7.16
C ALA A 453 -4.49 -18.81 -5.64
N PHE A 454 -5.57 -18.88 -4.85
CA PHE A 454 -5.52 -19.13 -3.40
C PHE A 454 -4.88 -20.47 -3.07
N PHE A 455 -5.08 -21.49 -3.91
CA PHE A 455 -4.44 -22.79 -3.82
C PHE A 455 -2.90 -22.73 -3.76
N LEU A 456 -2.28 -21.82 -4.52
CA LEU A 456 -0.82 -21.65 -4.49
C LEU A 456 -0.32 -21.20 -3.12
N THR A 457 -1.13 -20.43 -2.39
CA THR A 457 -0.80 -19.99 -1.02
C THR A 457 -0.91 -21.12 -0.03
N LEU A 458 -1.90 -22.00 -0.18
CA LEU A 458 -2.08 -23.18 0.68
C LEU A 458 -0.99 -24.23 0.49
N LEU A 459 -0.48 -24.42 -0.74
CA LEU A 459 0.63 -25.33 -1.02
C LEU A 459 2.02 -24.79 -0.64
N LYS A 460 2.19 -23.50 -0.38
CA LYS A 460 3.42 -22.95 0.19
C LYS A 460 3.64 -23.44 1.63
N ASN A 461 2.60 -23.85 2.32
CA ASN A 461 2.74 -24.51 3.61
C ASN A 461 3.32 -25.93 3.40
N HIS A 462 4.47 -26.19 4.01
CA HIS A 462 5.23 -27.43 3.85
C HIS A 462 4.44 -28.67 4.28
N ASP A 463 3.59 -28.55 5.31
CA ASP A 463 2.77 -29.66 5.81
C ASP A 463 1.66 -30.06 4.82
N ASN A 464 1.03 -29.08 4.15
CA ASN A 464 0.03 -29.33 3.13
C ASN A 464 0.61 -29.96 1.87
N ALA A 465 1.78 -29.49 1.44
CA ALA A 465 2.48 -30.07 0.29
C ALA A 465 2.95 -31.50 0.56
N ARG A 466 3.39 -31.79 1.79
CA ARG A 466 3.82 -33.11 2.22
C ARG A 466 2.64 -34.07 2.31
N SER A 467 1.54 -33.71 2.96
CA SER A 467 0.35 -34.56 3.10
C SER A 467 -0.29 -34.88 1.73
N LEU A 468 -0.29 -33.91 0.79
CA LEU A 468 -0.74 -34.17 -0.57
C LEU A 468 0.21 -35.14 -1.30
N GLY A 469 1.53 -34.99 -1.13
CA GLY A 469 2.53 -35.90 -1.69
C GLY A 469 2.39 -37.32 -1.19
N GLU A 470 2.12 -37.50 0.09
CA GLU A 470 1.87 -38.82 0.70
C GLU A 470 0.60 -39.48 0.13
N THR A 471 -0.48 -38.71 -0.06
CA THR A 471 -1.74 -39.23 -0.68
C THR A 471 -1.51 -39.60 -2.15
N VAL A 472 -0.79 -38.80 -2.90
CA VAL A 472 -0.41 -39.09 -4.29
C VAL A 472 0.43 -40.36 -4.37
N LYS A 473 1.39 -40.55 -3.46
CA LYS A 473 2.24 -41.74 -3.38
C LYS A 473 1.44 -42.99 -3.06
N GLN A 474 0.42 -42.91 -2.20
CA GLN A 474 -0.45 -44.03 -1.86
C GLN A 474 -1.26 -44.54 -3.06
N ILE A 475 -1.74 -43.64 -3.93
CA ILE A 475 -2.61 -44.02 -5.06
C ILE A 475 -1.82 -44.33 -6.32
N LEU A 476 -0.77 -43.53 -6.64
CA LEU A 476 0.03 -43.75 -7.84
C LEU A 476 1.23 -44.67 -7.66
N GLY A 477 1.53 -45.09 -6.41
CA GLY A 477 2.61 -46.04 -6.10
C GLY A 477 4.02 -45.49 -6.22
N GLN A 478 4.19 -44.20 -6.59
CA GLN A 478 5.48 -43.53 -6.77
C GLN A 478 5.48 -42.14 -6.12
N GLU A 479 6.68 -41.66 -5.80
CA GLU A 479 6.86 -40.34 -5.21
C GLU A 479 7.14 -39.32 -6.32
N TYR A 480 6.35 -38.21 -6.33
CA TYR A 480 6.46 -37.14 -7.31
C TYR A 480 6.79 -35.83 -6.65
N LYS A 481 7.59 -35.01 -7.32
CA LYS A 481 7.81 -33.62 -6.93
C LYS A 481 6.60 -32.81 -7.38
N ILE A 482 5.87 -32.20 -6.42
CA ILE A 482 4.67 -31.43 -6.71
C ILE A 482 5.06 -30.01 -7.17
N LEU A 483 4.57 -29.63 -8.34
CA LEU A 483 4.59 -28.26 -8.85
C LEU A 483 3.17 -27.80 -9.11
N ALA A 484 2.84 -26.57 -8.74
CA ALA A 484 1.52 -26.01 -8.94
C ALA A 484 1.58 -24.73 -9.80
N LYS A 485 0.62 -24.58 -10.71
CA LYS A 485 0.48 -23.40 -11.57
C LYS A 485 -1.00 -23.00 -11.62
N CYS A 486 -1.25 -21.67 -11.67
CA CYS A 486 -2.60 -21.15 -11.90
C CYS A 486 -2.80 -20.91 -13.40
N SER A 487 -3.95 -21.36 -13.95
CA SER A 487 -4.26 -21.22 -15.38
C SER A 487 -5.02 -19.92 -15.72
N ALA A 488 -5.49 -19.15 -14.72
CA ALA A 488 -6.22 -17.92 -14.95
C ALA A 488 -5.34 -16.68 -14.83
N PRO A 489 -5.47 -15.67 -15.73
CA PRO A 489 -4.98 -14.33 -15.44
C PRO A 489 -5.77 -13.78 -14.24
N ALA A 490 -5.08 -13.14 -13.30
CA ALA A 490 -5.68 -12.56 -12.10
C ALA A 490 -6.67 -11.45 -12.47
N GLN A 491 -7.96 -11.77 -12.46
CA GLN A 491 -9.05 -10.83 -12.31
C GLN A 491 -9.89 -11.33 -11.13
N ALA A 492 -9.69 -10.68 -10.00
CA ALA A 492 -10.51 -10.89 -8.80
C ALA A 492 -11.77 -10.03 -8.93
N GLU A 493 -12.85 -10.59 -9.45
CA GLU A 493 -14.20 -10.17 -9.08
C GLU A 493 -14.66 -11.03 -7.89
N GLN A 494 -14.78 -10.39 -6.74
CA GLN A 494 -15.44 -10.99 -5.59
C GLN A 494 -16.92 -11.17 -5.93
N PRO A 495 -17.50 -12.37 -5.78
CA PRO A 495 -18.94 -12.54 -5.98
C PRO A 495 -19.71 -11.75 -4.92
N PRO A 496 -20.79 -11.06 -5.27
CA PRO A 496 -21.63 -10.35 -4.32
C PRO A 496 -22.17 -11.31 -3.25
N VAL A 497 -22.23 -10.82 -2.01
CA VAL A 497 -22.67 -11.56 -0.81
C VAL A 497 -23.97 -12.33 -1.03
N GLN A 498 -24.87 -11.85 -1.87
CA GLN A 498 -26.12 -12.50 -2.26
C GLN A 498 -25.92 -13.86 -2.95
N THR A 499 -24.87 -14.03 -3.75
CA THR A 499 -24.58 -15.31 -4.45
C THR A 499 -24.02 -16.36 -3.48
N LEU A 500 -23.30 -15.94 -2.44
CA LEU A 500 -22.81 -16.82 -1.38
C LEU A 500 -23.95 -17.30 -0.48
N LEU A 501 -24.90 -16.42 -0.14
CA LEU A 501 -26.10 -16.76 0.63
C LEU A 501 -27.04 -17.72 -0.12
N GLN A 502 -27.16 -17.58 -1.45
CA GLN A 502 -27.93 -18.50 -2.28
C GLN A 502 -27.32 -19.90 -2.29
N ARG A 503 -25.98 -19.99 -2.48
CA ARG A 503 -25.25 -21.28 -2.44
C ARG A 503 -25.25 -21.94 -1.06
N ALA A 504 -25.25 -21.17 0.03
CA ALA A 504 -25.36 -21.69 1.38
C ALA A 504 -26.75 -22.30 1.65
N LYS A 505 -27.83 -21.68 1.12
CA LYS A 505 -29.20 -22.23 1.19
C LYS A 505 -29.38 -23.51 0.39
N ASP A 506 -28.77 -23.59 -0.79
CA ASP A 506 -28.79 -24.77 -1.65
C ASP A 506 -28.01 -25.96 -1.06
N SER A 507 -27.12 -25.70 -0.09
CA SER A 507 -26.27 -26.70 0.57
C SER A 507 -26.78 -27.15 1.94
N ASN A 508 -27.98 -26.75 2.35
CA ASN A 508 -28.62 -27.13 3.64
C ASN A 508 -27.77 -26.77 4.88
N LEU A 509 -26.95 -25.70 4.82
CA LEU A 509 -26.23 -25.17 5.96
C LEU A 509 -27.09 -24.07 6.61
N GLU A 510 -27.55 -24.30 7.83
CA GLU A 510 -28.21 -23.27 8.65
C GLU A 510 -27.26 -22.09 8.89
N THR A 511 -27.59 -20.96 8.29
CA THR A 511 -26.90 -19.70 8.58
C THR A 511 -27.71 -18.92 9.61
N ALA A 512 -27.25 -18.91 10.86
CA ALA A 512 -27.68 -17.93 11.84
C ALA A 512 -27.01 -16.60 11.49
N VAL A 513 -27.79 -15.59 11.16
CA VAL A 513 -27.37 -14.18 11.06
C VAL A 513 -27.94 -13.48 12.27
N GLU A 514 -27.10 -13.13 13.24
CA GLU A 514 -27.31 -12.08 14.22
C GLU A 514 -26.48 -10.84 13.84
#